data_829535d0519422c5eac5caa29284d675
#
_entry.id   829535d0519422c5eac5caa29284d675
#
_cell.length_a   1.000
_cell.length_b   1.000
_cell.length_c   1.000
_cell.angle_alpha   90.00
_cell.angle_beta   90.00
_cell.angle_gamma   90.00
#
_symmetry.space_group_name_H-M   'P 1'
#
loop_
_entity.id
_entity.type
_entity.pdbx_description
1 polymer ?
#
loop_
_entity_poly.entity_id
_entity_poly.type
_entity_poly.pdbx_seq_one_letter_code
_entity_poly.pdbx_strand_id
1 'polypeptide(L)'
;MMTTKKIVTFSAAALFAVTVQTAAFCSAEPIRMKAILTVPHEFDMLVKSGHIQGLACSEKGIYLSHQLGLAKIGWDGKLIKHVDAPRHLGGIACVNGRIYGVFNIRRREDMKDGKPGLLRIWDEDLNQIGEKAFQEPAGAVGVLDDTIYYAIALPKQPHRPCSVKRLGLDLADRGDQTFDFGYDIKYGIQVLATDGTSLICANYGGVSLVNPEFTSFKKLKCPSFAEGFALVPKSISKRETPVFIAVRALGGNMKGWRKDPANNPPRLRLEFYAFDGALFTDITE
;
A
#
# COMPACT_ATOMS: atom_id res chain seq x y z
N MET A 1 4.75 50.78 -77.48
CA MET A 1 6.00 50.09 -77.03
C MET A 1 6.10 50.28 -75.55
N MET A 2 5.56 49.32 -74.80
CA MET A 2 5.48 49.37 -73.35
C MET A 2 6.52 48.38 -72.76
N THR A 3 7.49 48.93 -72.01
CA THR A 3 8.55 48.17 -71.36
C THR A 3 8.07 47.81 -69.96
N THR A 4 7.92 46.51 -69.73
CA THR A 4 7.54 45.94 -68.43
C THR A 4 8.77 45.76 -67.55
N LYS A 5 8.84 46.48 -66.43
CA LYS A 5 9.87 46.28 -65.41
C LYS A 5 9.46 45.10 -64.49
N LYS A 6 10.35 44.06 -64.44
CA LYS A 6 10.26 42.97 -63.46
C LYS A 6 10.80 43.45 -62.10
N ILE A 7 9.95 43.35 -61.07
CA ILE A 7 10.32 43.54 -59.70
C ILE A 7 10.77 42.19 -59.16
N VAL A 8 11.98 42.09 -58.68
CA VAL A 8 12.52 40.87 -57.99
C VAL A 8 12.34 41.11 -56.49
N THR A 9 11.48 40.35 -55.86
CA THR A 9 11.28 40.37 -54.41
C THR A 9 12.20 39.36 -53.79
N PHE A 10 13.16 39.82 -52.96
CA PHE A 10 13.99 38.95 -52.09
C PHE A 10 13.19 38.60 -50.84
N SER A 11 12.87 37.32 -50.63
CA SER A 11 12.38 36.79 -49.36
C SER A 11 13.54 36.52 -48.43
N ALA A 12 13.60 37.24 -47.35
CA ALA A 12 14.49 36.97 -46.24
C ALA A 12 13.94 35.78 -45.45
N ALA A 13 14.60 34.62 -45.52
CA ALA A 13 14.32 33.48 -44.66
C ALA A 13 14.94 33.77 -43.27
N ALA A 14 14.09 34.00 -42.28
CA ALA A 14 14.52 34.07 -40.89
C ALA A 14 14.80 32.66 -40.37
N LEU A 15 16.07 32.38 -40.12
CA LEU A 15 16.52 31.16 -39.41
C LEU A 15 16.16 31.31 -37.93
N PHE A 16 15.12 30.61 -37.47
CA PHE A 16 14.86 30.42 -36.02
C PHE A 16 15.82 29.34 -35.51
N ALA A 17 16.85 29.74 -34.78
CA ALA A 17 17.67 28.83 -34.00
C ALA A 17 16.87 28.42 -32.75
N VAL A 18 16.30 27.22 -32.74
CA VAL A 18 15.71 26.60 -31.56
C VAL A 18 16.88 26.12 -30.69
N THR A 19 17.23 26.90 -29.68
CA THR A 19 18.10 26.44 -28.60
C THR A 19 17.32 25.44 -27.73
N VAL A 20 17.56 24.15 -27.97
CA VAL A 20 17.13 23.10 -27.05
C VAL A 20 18.00 23.24 -25.79
N GLN A 21 17.44 23.90 -24.78
CA GLN A 21 17.98 23.81 -23.43
C GLN A 21 17.76 22.35 -22.96
N THR A 22 18.80 21.54 -23.06
CA THR A 22 18.87 20.27 -22.31
C THR A 22 18.87 20.64 -20.84
N ALA A 23 17.68 20.60 -20.22
CA ALA A 23 17.59 20.58 -18.77
C ALA A 23 18.40 19.37 -18.31
N ALA A 24 19.52 19.64 -17.63
CA ALA A 24 20.25 18.62 -16.92
C ALA A 24 19.27 18.03 -15.91
N PHE A 25 18.73 16.85 -16.20
CA PHE A 25 18.03 16.05 -15.21
C PHE A 25 19.08 15.75 -14.13
N CYS A 26 19.03 16.53 -13.07
CA CYS A 26 19.71 16.21 -11.85
C CYS A 26 19.13 14.86 -11.41
N SER A 27 19.81 13.77 -11.68
CA SER A 27 19.44 12.45 -11.18
C SER A 27 19.59 12.52 -9.67
N ALA A 28 18.50 12.85 -8.98
CA ALA A 28 18.47 12.74 -7.55
C ALA A 28 18.86 11.28 -7.22
N GLU A 29 19.90 11.12 -6.39
CA GLU A 29 20.32 9.81 -5.92
C GLU A 29 19.10 9.05 -5.39
N PRO A 30 18.93 7.77 -5.74
CA PRO A 30 17.84 6.97 -5.20
C PRO A 30 17.93 6.99 -3.67
N ILE A 31 16.79 7.11 -3.00
CA ILE A 31 16.76 7.13 -1.54
C ILE A 31 17.35 5.82 -1.05
N ARG A 32 18.51 5.90 -0.42
CA ARG A 32 19.16 4.81 0.31
C ARG A 32 18.47 4.70 1.67
N MET A 33 17.45 3.89 1.77
CA MET A 33 16.81 3.63 3.05
C MET A 33 17.53 2.50 3.77
N LYS A 34 17.85 2.74 5.05
CA LYS A 34 18.29 1.64 5.92
C LYS A 34 17.22 0.57 5.93
N ALA A 35 17.54 -0.59 5.40
CA ALA A 35 16.65 -1.73 5.29
C ALA A 35 16.14 -2.23 6.66
N ILE A 36 16.78 -1.85 7.75
CA ILE A 36 16.46 -2.31 9.09
C ILE A 36 16.06 -1.12 9.96
N LEU A 37 14.80 -1.09 10.35
CA LEU A 37 14.31 -0.26 11.44
C LEU A 37 14.43 -1.07 12.72
N THR A 38 15.32 -0.65 13.64
CA THR A 38 15.18 -1.07 15.03
C THR A 38 13.95 -0.35 15.55
N VAL A 39 12.93 -1.11 15.94
CA VAL A 39 11.72 -0.52 16.52
C VAL A 39 12.13 0.10 17.85
N PRO A 40 12.03 1.44 18.05
CA PRO A 40 12.38 2.07 19.30
C PRO A 40 11.56 1.47 20.46
N HIS A 41 12.06 1.61 21.69
CA HIS A 41 11.35 1.15 22.90
C HIS A 41 9.92 1.74 23.02
N GLU A 42 9.68 2.85 22.39
CA GLU A 42 8.37 3.52 22.26
C GLU A 42 7.36 2.69 21.41
N PHE A 43 7.84 1.70 20.67
CA PHE A 43 7.02 0.70 19.98
C PHE A 43 6.67 -0.53 20.85
N ASP A 44 6.70 -0.44 22.14
CA ASP A 44 6.23 -1.50 23.05
C ASP A 44 4.85 -2.05 22.67
N MET A 45 4.06 -1.27 21.97
CA MET A 45 2.78 -1.66 21.43
C MET A 45 2.88 -2.69 20.31
N LEU A 46 3.91 -2.67 19.44
CA LEU A 46 4.15 -3.73 18.46
C LEU A 46 4.49 -5.05 19.17
N VAL A 47 5.23 -4.98 20.27
CA VAL A 47 5.52 -6.15 21.12
C VAL A 47 4.25 -6.70 21.72
N LYS A 48 3.37 -5.83 22.23
CA LYS A 48 2.08 -6.21 22.83
C LYS A 48 1.09 -6.70 21.78
N SER A 49 1.08 -6.09 20.58
CA SER A 49 0.11 -6.39 19.54
C SER A 49 0.35 -7.71 18.86
N GLY A 50 1.60 -8.09 18.72
CA GLY A 50 1.92 -9.39 18.18
C GLY A 50 2.39 -9.43 16.74
N HIS A 51 1.96 -8.61 15.78
CA HIS A 51 2.47 -8.54 14.41
C HIS A 51 1.92 -7.35 13.63
N ILE A 52 2.62 -6.98 12.57
CA ILE A 52 2.16 -6.03 11.56
C ILE A 52 1.05 -6.70 10.74
N GLN A 53 0.05 -5.93 10.36
CA GLN A 53 -1.12 -6.38 9.60
C GLN A 53 -1.22 -5.72 8.23
N GLY A 54 -0.58 -4.58 8.04
CA GLY A 54 -0.62 -3.85 6.78
C GLY A 54 0.38 -2.71 6.74
N LEU A 55 0.65 -2.25 5.52
CA LEU A 55 1.54 -1.16 5.23
C LEU A 55 0.91 -0.27 4.15
N ALA A 56 1.05 1.04 4.32
CA ALA A 56 0.75 2.03 3.30
C ALA A 56 1.81 3.12 3.35
N CYS A 57 1.93 3.91 2.32
CA CYS A 57 2.84 5.05 2.32
C CYS A 57 2.30 6.22 1.50
N SER A 58 2.80 7.41 1.83
CA SER A 58 2.62 8.64 1.09
C SER A 58 3.94 9.42 1.06
N GLU A 59 3.94 10.58 0.46
CA GLU A 59 5.10 11.48 0.52
C GLU A 59 5.48 11.87 1.96
N LYS A 60 4.50 11.90 2.88
CA LYS A 60 4.70 12.31 4.28
C LYS A 60 5.17 11.18 5.21
N GLY A 61 5.27 9.93 4.71
CA GLY A 61 5.80 8.83 5.52
C GLY A 61 5.21 7.46 5.20
N ILE A 62 5.56 6.54 6.06
CA ILE A 62 5.16 5.13 6.03
C ILE A 62 4.18 4.91 7.17
N TYR A 63 3.09 4.21 6.89
CA TYR A 63 2.04 3.87 7.85
C TYR A 63 2.04 2.35 8.06
N LEU A 64 2.07 1.93 9.31
CA LEU A 64 2.06 0.53 9.71
C LEU A 64 0.84 0.25 10.57
N SER A 65 -0.03 -0.64 10.10
CA SER A 65 -1.11 -1.16 10.94
C SER A 65 -0.63 -2.37 11.73
N HIS A 66 -1.12 -2.48 12.94
CA HIS A 66 -0.93 -3.62 13.82
C HIS A 66 -2.21 -3.90 14.62
N GLN A 67 -2.25 -5.01 15.34
CA GLN A 67 -3.51 -5.43 16.00
C GLN A 67 -4.14 -4.40 16.95
N LEU A 68 -3.37 -3.45 17.47
CA LEU A 68 -3.85 -2.50 18.49
C LEU A 68 -3.85 -1.05 18.00
N GLY A 69 -3.39 -0.78 16.78
CA GLY A 69 -3.32 0.60 16.32
C GLY A 69 -2.63 0.83 14.99
N LEU A 70 -2.33 2.07 14.74
CA LEU A 70 -1.73 2.59 13.52
C LEU A 70 -0.55 3.49 13.89
N ALA A 71 0.62 3.24 13.30
CA ALA A 71 1.82 4.02 13.48
C ALA A 71 2.20 4.75 12.18
N LYS A 72 2.63 6.00 12.29
CA LYS A 72 3.27 6.78 11.23
C LYS A 72 4.76 6.87 11.49
N ILE A 73 5.56 6.49 10.50
CA ILE A 73 7.02 6.52 10.52
C ILE A 73 7.49 7.45 9.41
N GLY A 74 8.48 8.29 9.70
CA GLY A 74 9.15 9.10 8.69
C GLY A 74 9.95 8.24 7.72
N TRP A 75 10.23 8.79 6.55
CA TRP A 75 11.13 8.15 5.58
C TRP A 75 12.57 8.01 6.11
N ASP A 76 12.90 8.70 7.21
CA ASP A 76 14.16 8.53 7.99
C ASP A 76 14.08 7.37 9.01
N GLY A 77 12.96 6.66 9.07
CA GLY A 77 12.74 5.53 9.96
C GLY A 77 12.30 5.89 11.39
N LYS A 78 12.10 7.18 11.70
CA LYS A 78 11.68 7.59 13.04
C LYS A 78 10.17 7.52 13.21
N LEU A 79 9.73 7.10 14.40
CA LEU A 79 8.33 7.20 14.77
C LEU A 79 7.90 8.67 14.87
N ILE A 80 6.86 9.03 14.13
CA ILE A 80 6.27 10.37 14.17
C ILE A 80 5.06 10.38 15.10
N LYS A 81 4.14 9.42 14.94
CA LYS A 81 2.91 9.35 15.71
C LYS A 81 2.39 7.92 15.77
N HIS A 82 1.70 7.62 16.86
CA HIS A 82 0.94 6.39 17.03
C HIS A 82 -0.47 6.72 17.52
N VAL A 83 -1.46 5.99 17.07
CA VAL A 83 -2.84 6.07 17.56
C VAL A 83 -3.37 4.67 17.83
N ASP A 84 -4.12 4.55 18.93
CA ASP A 84 -4.83 3.32 19.26
C ASP A 84 -6.00 3.09 18.31
N ALA A 85 -6.30 1.85 18.07
CA ALA A 85 -7.44 1.44 17.28
C ALA A 85 -8.12 0.21 17.90
N PRO A 86 -9.39 -0.04 17.60
CA PRO A 86 -10.04 -1.29 17.98
C PRO A 86 -9.19 -2.49 17.58
N ARG A 87 -9.27 -3.57 18.36
CA ARG A 87 -8.48 -4.75 18.05
C ARG A 87 -8.78 -5.29 16.67
N HIS A 88 -7.71 -5.74 16.07
CA HIS A 88 -7.60 -6.39 14.80
C HIS A 88 -7.78 -5.45 13.60
N LEU A 89 -7.09 -4.31 13.64
CA LEU A 89 -6.81 -3.53 12.44
C LEU A 89 -6.02 -4.42 11.48
N GLY A 90 -6.57 -4.63 10.29
CA GLY A 90 -5.99 -5.44 9.21
C GLY A 90 -5.20 -4.58 8.22
N GLY A 91 -5.42 -4.83 6.93
CA GLY A 91 -4.77 -4.07 5.86
C GLY A 91 -5.13 -2.58 5.89
N ILE A 92 -4.22 -1.77 5.37
CA ILE A 92 -4.38 -0.33 5.19
C ILE A 92 -3.98 0.09 3.78
N ALA A 93 -4.57 1.20 3.29
CA ALA A 93 -4.20 1.84 2.03
C ALA A 93 -4.14 3.35 2.22
N CYS A 94 -3.28 4.05 1.48
CA CYS A 94 -3.18 5.50 1.49
C CYS A 94 -3.40 6.06 0.09
N VAL A 95 -4.33 6.99 -0.05
CA VAL A 95 -4.61 7.71 -1.30
C VAL A 95 -5.17 9.09 -0.99
N ASN A 96 -4.77 10.10 -1.78
CA ASN A 96 -5.26 11.47 -1.68
C ASN A 96 -5.21 12.04 -0.24
N GLY A 97 -4.13 11.77 0.50
CA GLY A 97 -3.95 12.25 1.87
C GLY A 97 -4.85 11.58 2.92
N ARG A 98 -5.48 10.45 2.59
CA ARG A 98 -6.33 9.67 3.48
C ARG A 98 -5.82 8.26 3.63
N ILE A 99 -5.86 7.76 4.86
CA ILE A 99 -5.50 6.39 5.19
C ILE A 99 -6.79 5.64 5.50
N TYR A 100 -7.02 4.59 4.74
CA TYR A 100 -8.15 3.68 4.91
C TYR A 100 -7.66 2.42 5.60
N GLY A 101 -8.30 2.02 6.68
CA GLY A 101 -7.96 0.79 7.38
C GLY A 101 -9.19 -0.02 7.71
N VAL A 102 -9.10 -1.33 7.54
CA VAL A 102 -10.21 -2.25 7.79
C VAL A 102 -9.98 -3.12 9.00
N PHE A 103 -11.07 -3.53 9.63
CA PHE A 103 -11.04 -4.29 10.87
C PHE A 103 -11.82 -5.60 10.73
N ASN A 104 -11.27 -6.62 11.39
CA ASN A 104 -11.94 -7.86 11.70
C ASN A 104 -12.17 -7.92 13.22
N ILE A 105 -13.23 -7.27 13.69
CA ILE A 105 -13.53 -7.14 15.10
C ILE A 105 -14.13 -8.46 15.62
N ARG A 106 -13.46 -9.08 16.58
CA ARG A 106 -13.85 -10.40 17.13
C ARG A 106 -14.57 -10.32 18.47
N ARG A 107 -14.38 -9.22 19.20
CA ARG A 107 -15.02 -9.02 20.49
C ARG A 107 -16.31 -8.23 20.31
N ARG A 108 -17.40 -8.75 20.85
CA ARG A 108 -18.72 -8.13 20.71
C ARG A 108 -18.78 -6.72 21.26
N GLU A 109 -18.07 -6.47 22.36
CA GLU A 109 -17.95 -5.15 22.99
C GLU A 109 -17.23 -4.10 22.11
N ASP A 110 -16.36 -4.53 21.22
CA ASP A 110 -15.62 -3.65 20.31
C ASP A 110 -16.37 -3.41 18.99
N MET A 111 -17.48 -4.13 18.75
CA MET A 111 -18.26 -4.04 17.51
C MET A 111 -19.10 -2.77 17.48
N LYS A 112 -19.01 -2.01 16.38
CA LYS A 112 -19.89 -0.88 16.17
C LYS A 112 -21.24 -1.36 15.60
N ASP A 113 -22.34 -0.97 16.24
CA ASP A 113 -23.69 -1.39 15.85
C ASP A 113 -23.83 -2.93 15.73
N GLY A 114 -23.09 -3.68 16.56
CA GLY A 114 -23.05 -5.14 16.53
C GLY A 114 -22.41 -5.74 15.27
N LYS A 115 -21.72 -4.96 14.46
CA LYS A 115 -21.09 -5.37 13.20
C LYS A 115 -19.61 -5.68 13.37
N PRO A 116 -19.13 -6.85 12.90
CA PRO A 116 -17.75 -7.28 13.08
C PRO A 116 -16.75 -6.62 12.10
N GLY A 117 -17.22 -6.00 11.04
CA GLY A 117 -16.39 -5.28 10.06
C GLY A 117 -16.47 -3.78 10.26
N LEU A 118 -15.35 -3.10 10.13
CA LEU A 118 -15.26 -1.66 10.20
C LEU A 118 -14.21 -1.17 9.19
N LEU A 119 -14.55 -0.14 8.42
CA LEU A 119 -13.59 0.72 7.73
C LEU A 119 -13.45 2.00 8.55
N ARG A 120 -12.23 2.38 8.85
CA ARG A 120 -11.92 3.68 9.46
C ARG A 120 -11.02 4.47 8.53
N ILE A 121 -11.21 5.78 8.52
CA ILE A 121 -10.47 6.71 7.68
C ILE A 121 -9.77 7.70 8.60
N TRP A 122 -8.47 7.87 8.35
CA TRP A 122 -7.66 8.90 8.99
C TRP A 122 -7.09 9.85 7.94
N ASP A 123 -6.75 11.06 8.35
CA ASP A 123 -5.84 11.90 7.59
C ASP A 123 -4.38 11.41 7.75
N GLU A 124 -3.46 12.02 7.03
CA GLU A 124 -2.04 11.67 7.10
C GLU A 124 -1.39 11.99 8.46
N ASP A 125 -2.04 12.78 9.32
CA ASP A 125 -1.61 13.05 10.68
C ASP A 125 -2.29 12.13 11.72
N LEU A 126 -2.91 11.07 11.21
CA LEU A 126 -3.60 10.04 12.00
C LEU A 126 -4.76 10.58 12.85
N ASN A 127 -5.42 11.66 12.43
CA ASN A 127 -6.69 12.07 13.00
C ASN A 127 -7.82 11.31 12.31
N GLN A 128 -8.71 10.69 13.07
CA GLN A 128 -9.87 9.99 12.51
C GLN A 128 -10.84 11.00 11.89
N ILE A 129 -11.15 10.80 10.60
CA ILE A 129 -12.03 11.69 9.83
C ILE A 129 -13.29 10.99 9.31
N GLY A 130 -13.40 9.68 9.43
CA GLY A 130 -14.57 8.92 8.99
C GLY A 130 -14.54 7.46 9.39
N GLU A 131 -15.71 6.82 9.34
CA GLU A 131 -15.82 5.36 9.51
C GLU A 131 -17.12 4.82 8.93
N LYS A 132 -17.13 3.51 8.59
CA LYS A 132 -18.31 2.75 8.15
C LYS A 132 -18.25 1.33 8.66
N ALA A 133 -19.33 0.88 9.32
CA ALA A 133 -19.43 -0.47 9.84
C ALA A 133 -20.08 -1.43 8.83
N PHE A 134 -19.64 -2.71 8.79
CA PHE A 134 -20.09 -3.76 7.86
C PHE A 134 -20.58 -4.99 8.61
N GLN A 135 -21.45 -5.76 7.95
CA GLN A 135 -21.94 -7.04 8.48
C GLN A 135 -20.87 -8.14 8.45
N GLU A 136 -19.90 -8.05 7.52
CA GLU A 136 -18.82 -9.03 7.38
C GLU A 136 -17.50 -8.45 7.87
N PRO A 137 -16.65 -9.26 8.53
CA PRO A 137 -15.33 -8.82 8.95
C PRO A 137 -14.44 -8.55 7.74
N ALA A 138 -13.64 -7.49 7.75
CA ALA A 138 -12.75 -7.15 6.66
C ALA A 138 -11.27 -7.39 7.04
N GLY A 139 -10.49 -7.95 6.11
CA GLY A 139 -9.08 -8.31 6.33
C GLY A 139 -8.08 -7.40 5.62
N ALA A 140 -8.37 -6.99 4.40
CA ALA A 140 -7.50 -6.15 3.58
C ALA A 140 -8.28 -5.03 2.90
N VAL A 141 -7.62 -3.90 2.63
CA VAL A 141 -8.16 -2.79 1.87
C VAL A 141 -7.12 -2.27 0.88
N GLY A 142 -7.58 -1.91 -0.31
CA GLY A 142 -6.82 -1.22 -1.34
C GLY A 142 -7.69 -0.13 -1.96
N VAL A 143 -7.06 0.85 -2.58
CA VAL A 143 -7.77 1.89 -3.32
C VAL A 143 -7.14 2.03 -4.69
N LEU A 144 -7.98 1.98 -5.71
CA LEU A 144 -7.59 2.21 -7.09
C LEU A 144 -8.58 3.19 -7.70
N ASP A 145 -8.07 4.26 -8.28
CA ASP A 145 -8.84 5.39 -8.77
C ASP A 145 -9.76 5.97 -7.67
N ASP A 146 -11.07 5.95 -7.89
CA ASP A 146 -12.08 6.43 -6.96
C ASP A 146 -12.79 5.29 -6.19
N THR A 147 -12.25 4.08 -6.24
CA THR A 147 -12.87 2.88 -5.67
C THR A 147 -12.03 2.29 -4.54
N ILE A 148 -12.67 2.12 -3.39
CA ILE A 148 -12.15 1.39 -2.25
C ILE A 148 -12.56 -0.07 -2.41
N TYR A 149 -11.58 -0.96 -2.42
CA TYR A 149 -11.76 -2.42 -2.41
C TYR A 149 -11.44 -2.94 -1.03
N TYR A 150 -12.34 -3.71 -0.42
CA TYR A 150 -12.01 -4.39 0.83
C TYR A 150 -12.36 -5.87 0.75
N ALA A 151 -11.43 -6.71 1.18
CA ALA A 151 -11.59 -8.15 1.17
C ALA A 151 -12.21 -8.63 2.47
N ILE A 152 -13.15 -9.54 2.37
CA ILE A 152 -13.77 -10.20 3.52
C ILE A 152 -12.72 -11.13 4.16
N ALA A 153 -12.57 -11.02 5.49
CA ALA A 153 -11.71 -11.90 6.25
C ALA A 153 -12.33 -13.30 6.34
N LEU A 154 -11.54 -14.32 6.02
CA LEU A 154 -11.95 -15.71 6.05
C LEU A 154 -11.42 -16.43 7.30
N PRO A 155 -12.02 -17.53 7.73
CA PRO A 155 -11.48 -18.39 8.77
C PRO A 155 -10.11 -18.99 8.41
N LYS A 156 -9.46 -19.63 9.39
CA LYS A 156 -8.15 -20.28 9.22
C LYS A 156 -8.18 -21.46 8.25
N GLN A 157 -9.31 -22.17 8.16
CA GLN A 157 -9.47 -23.30 7.27
C GLN A 157 -9.28 -22.88 5.81
N PRO A 158 -8.79 -23.77 4.96
CA PRO A 158 -8.70 -23.51 3.54
C PRO A 158 -10.06 -23.14 2.94
N HIS A 159 -10.09 -22.12 2.15
CA HIS A 159 -11.29 -21.65 1.42
C HIS A 159 -10.93 -21.36 -0.03
N ARG A 160 -11.93 -21.52 -0.86
CA ARG A 160 -12.04 -20.97 -2.19
C ARG A 160 -13.25 -20.14 -2.20
N PRO A 161 -13.95 -19.52 -2.83
CA PRO A 161 -13.55 -18.23 -3.31
C PRO A 161 -13.38 -17.22 -2.16
N CYS A 162 -12.93 -16.04 -2.44
CA CYS A 162 -12.96 -14.89 -1.53
C CYS A 162 -13.89 -13.81 -2.10
N SER A 163 -14.47 -13.02 -1.21
CA SER A 163 -15.32 -11.88 -1.58
C SER A 163 -14.56 -10.57 -1.37
N VAL A 164 -14.68 -9.70 -2.36
CA VAL A 164 -14.18 -8.34 -2.32
C VAL A 164 -15.35 -7.40 -2.54
N LYS A 165 -15.54 -6.48 -1.62
CA LYS A 165 -16.57 -5.44 -1.67
C LYS A 165 -15.97 -4.16 -2.24
N ARG A 166 -16.80 -3.34 -2.89
CA ARG A 166 -16.38 -2.07 -3.49
C ARG A 166 -17.19 -0.91 -2.94
N LEU A 167 -16.52 0.16 -2.63
CA LEU A 167 -17.14 1.42 -2.21
C LEU A 167 -16.57 2.56 -3.04
N GLY A 168 -17.35 3.62 -3.24
CA GLY A 168 -16.81 4.89 -3.66
C GLY A 168 -15.97 5.57 -2.55
N LEU A 169 -15.21 6.60 -2.88
CA LEU A 169 -14.52 7.42 -1.87
C LEU A 169 -15.48 8.16 -0.94
N ASP A 170 -16.75 8.30 -1.35
CA ASP A 170 -17.89 8.80 -0.57
C ASP A 170 -18.52 7.73 0.33
N LEU A 171 -17.95 6.52 0.34
CA LEU A 171 -18.42 5.33 1.03
C LEU A 171 -19.76 4.77 0.48
N ALA A 172 -20.25 5.22 -0.67
CA ALA A 172 -21.39 4.59 -1.33
C ALA A 172 -21.04 3.16 -1.79
N ASP A 173 -21.99 2.25 -1.65
CA ASP A 173 -21.82 0.85 -2.10
C ASP A 173 -21.75 0.80 -3.63
N ARG A 174 -20.76 0.09 -4.16
CA ARG A 174 -20.56 -0.18 -5.59
C ARG A 174 -20.64 -1.67 -5.92
N GLY A 175 -21.20 -2.46 -5.00
CA GLY A 175 -21.39 -3.89 -5.13
C GLY A 175 -20.19 -4.73 -4.69
N ASP A 176 -20.30 -6.01 -4.93
CA ASP A 176 -19.29 -6.99 -4.54
C ASP A 176 -18.92 -7.92 -5.69
N GLN A 177 -17.76 -8.54 -5.53
CA GLN A 177 -17.24 -9.55 -6.44
C GLN A 177 -16.80 -10.77 -5.63
N THR A 178 -17.14 -11.94 -6.14
CA THR A 178 -16.60 -13.20 -5.67
C THR A 178 -15.52 -13.66 -6.63
N PHE A 179 -14.34 -14.00 -6.10
CA PHE A 179 -13.18 -14.31 -6.90
C PHE A 179 -12.51 -15.60 -6.41
N ASP A 180 -12.16 -16.48 -7.35
CA ASP A 180 -11.47 -17.74 -7.08
C ASP A 180 -10.07 -17.73 -7.71
N PHE A 181 -9.05 -17.80 -6.88
CA PHE A 181 -7.64 -17.90 -7.31
C PHE A 181 -7.27 -19.30 -7.84
N GLY A 182 -8.20 -20.25 -7.88
CA GLY A 182 -7.93 -21.62 -8.30
C GLY A 182 -7.14 -22.46 -7.29
N TYR A 183 -6.83 -21.91 -6.10
CA TYR A 183 -6.16 -22.60 -5.02
C TYR A 183 -6.73 -22.20 -3.66
N ASP A 184 -6.53 -23.04 -2.66
CA ASP A 184 -7.03 -22.79 -1.32
C ASP A 184 -6.25 -21.66 -0.63
N ILE A 185 -6.98 -20.71 -0.06
CA ILE A 185 -6.42 -19.61 0.71
C ILE A 185 -6.89 -19.71 2.16
N LYS A 186 -6.03 -19.27 3.10
CA LYS A 186 -6.35 -19.18 4.52
C LYS A 186 -6.48 -17.71 4.90
N TYR A 187 -7.44 -17.41 5.76
CA TYR A 187 -7.71 -16.05 6.24
C TYR A 187 -8.14 -15.03 5.17
N GLY A 188 -8.24 -15.44 3.89
CA GLY A 188 -8.56 -14.56 2.77
C GLY A 188 -7.38 -13.76 2.24
N ILE A 189 -7.69 -12.69 1.52
CA ILE A 189 -6.70 -11.72 1.05
C ILE A 189 -6.21 -10.92 2.26
N GLN A 190 -4.89 -10.86 2.45
CA GLN A 190 -4.26 -10.19 3.58
C GLN A 190 -3.80 -8.77 3.23
N VAL A 191 -3.43 -8.56 1.98
CA VAL A 191 -3.00 -7.26 1.47
C VAL A 191 -3.64 -6.99 0.12
N LEU A 192 -4.15 -5.79 -0.07
CA LEU A 192 -4.57 -5.22 -1.33
C LEU A 192 -3.73 -3.97 -1.59
N ALA A 193 -2.84 -4.02 -2.56
CA ALA A 193 -2.10 -2.85 -3.04
C ALA A 193 -2.45 -2.58 -4.49
N THR A 194 -1.90 -1.53 -5.09
CA THR A 194 -2.10 -1.18 -6.49
C THR A 194 -0.78 -0.78 -7.14
N ASP A 195 -0.64 -1.04 -8.44
CA ASP A 195 0.41 -0.47 -9.29
C ASP A 195 -0.04 0.79 -10.03
N GLY A 196 -1.28 1.25 -9.76
CA GLY A 196 -1.93 2.38 -10.43
C GLY A 196 -2.88 1.97 -11.54
N THR A 197 -2.90 0.70 -11.96
CA THR A 197 -3.78 0.17 -13.02
C THR A 197 -4.48 -1.12 -12.63
N SER A 198 -3.87 -1.89 -11.76
CA SER A 198 -4.34 -3.19 -11.29
C SER A 198 -4.24 -3.29 -9.77
N LEU A 199 -4.93 -4.26 -9.21
CA LEU A 199 -4.81 -4.61 -7.81
C LEU A 199 -3.79 -5.73 -7.64
N ILE A 200 -2.97 -5.63 -6.61
CA ILE A 200 -2.02 -6.66 -6.23
C ILE A 200 -2.52 -7.29 -4.93
N CYS A 201 -2.97 -8.53 -5.03
CA CYS A 201 -3.53 -9.28 -3.92
C CYS A 201 -2.48 -10.22 -3.34
N ALA A 202 -2.16 -10.05 -2.05
CA ALA A 202 -1.30 -10.98 -1.33
C ALA A 202 -2.09 -11.80 -0.32
N ASN A 203 -1.77 -13.09 -0.26
CA ASN A 203 -2.32 -14.05 0.70
C ASN A 203 -1.27 -15.10 1.05
N TYR A 204 -1.57 -16.03 1.96
CA TYR A 204 -0.62 -17.08 2.35
C TYR A 204 -0.28 -18.09 1.24
N GLY A 205 -0.99 -18.08 0.12
CA GLY A 205 -0.72 -18.93 -1.06
C GLY A 205 0.14 -18.24 -2.13
N GLY A 206 0.37 -16.93 -2.00
CA GLY A 206 1.17 -16.15 -2.95
C GLY A 206 0.65 -14.74 -3.20
N VAL A 207 1.17 -14.14 -4.25
CA VAL A 207 0.80 -12.80 -4.72
C VAL A 207 0.27 -12.90 -6.14
N SER A 208 -0.78 -12.17 -6.44
CA SER A 208 -1.41 -12.14 -7.75
C SER A 208 -1.74 -10.71 -8.17
N LEU A 209 -1.48 -10.40 -9.43
CA LEU A 209 -2.00 -9.21 -10.08
C LEU A 209 -3.43 -9.53 -10.53
N VAL A 210 -4.38 -8.67 -10.18
CA VAL A 210 -5.81 -8.86 -10.43
C VAL A 210 -6.36 -7.62 -11.10
N ASN A 211 -7.17 -7.81 -12.14
CA ASN A 211 -7.84 -6.66 -12.76
C ASN A 211 -8.93 -6.07 -11.82
N PRO A 212 -9.30 -4.78 -11.98
CA PRO A 212 -10.24 -4.11 -11.07
C PRO A 212 -11.63 -4.77 -10.98
N GLU A 213 -12.03 -5.49 -12.04
CA GLU A 213 -13.30 -6.22 -12.12
C GLU A 213 -13.24 -7.60 -11.44
N PHE A 214 -12.06 -8.06 -11.00
CA PHE A 214 -11.84 -9.39 -10.43
C PHE A 214 -12.27 -10.54 -11.35
N THR A 215 -12.12 -10.37 -12.66
CA THR A 215 -12.46 -11.39 -13.66
C THR A 215 -11.24 -12.20 -14.14
N SER A 216 -10.05 -11.69 -13.90
CA SER A 216 -8.80 -12.34 -14.29
C SER A 216 -7.68 -12.05 -13.30
N PHE A 217 -6.72 -12.97 -13.21
CA PHE A 217 -5.51 -12.77 -12.43
C PHE A 217 -4.29 -13.42 -13.06
N LYS A 218 -3.14 -12.89 -12.68
CA LYS A 218 -1.82 -13.45 -13.00
C LYS A 218 -1.06 -13.68 -11.71
N LYS A 219 -0.72 -14.93 -11.39
CA LYS A 219 0.13 -15.23 -10.24
C LYS A 219 1.53 -14.66 -10.48
N LEU A 220 2.06 -13.92 -9.51
CA LEU A 220 3.35 -13.27 -9.58
C LEU A 220 4.41 -14.13 -8.88
N LYS A 221 5.62 -14.10 -9.44
CA LYS A 221 6.80 -14.71 -8.82
C LYS A 221 7.44 -13.67 -7.90
N CYS A 222 7.20 -13.78 -6.60
CA CYS A 222 7.72 -12.84 -5.62
C CYS A 222 7.78 -13.49 -4.23
N PRO A 223 8.50 -12.87 -3.28
CA PRO A 223 8.40 -13.23 -1.87
C PRO A 223 6.97 -13.08 -1.34
N SER A 224 6.67 -13.72 -0.20
CA SER A 224 5.39 -13.50 0.46
C SER A 224 5.34 -12.11 1.08
N PHE A 225 4.28 -11.35 0.79
CA PHE A 225 4.02 -10.00 1.32
C PHE A 225 2.84 -9.97 2.30
N ALA A 226 2.54 -11.08 2.94
CA ALA A 226 1.35 -11.21 3.78
C ALA A 226 1.31 -10.29 5.02
N GLU A 227 2.44 -9.69 5.41
CA GLU A 227 2.51 -8.77 6.56
C GLU A 227 2.31 -7.29 6.18
N GLY A 228 2.31 -6.97 4.90
CA GLY A 228 2.07 -5.63 4.39
C GLY A 228 3.02 -5.23 3.28
N PHE A 229 2.45 -4.61 2.26
CA PHE A 229 3.24 -4.07 1.19
C PHE A 229 2.46 -2.94 0.48
N ALA A 230 3.17 -1.93 -0.05
CA ALA A 230 2.57 -0.76 -0.66
C ALA A 230 3.43 -0.17 -1.77
N LEU A 231 2.79 0.52 -2.71
CA LEU A 231 3.47 1.33 -3.72
C LEU A 231 4.14 2.54 -3.07
N VAL A 232 5.42 2.74 -3.35
CA VAL A 232 6.19 3.93 -2.92
C VAL A 232 5.88 5.07 -3.87
N PRO A 233 5.55 6.27 -3.38
CA PRO A 233 5.34 7.44 -4.24
C PRO A 233 6.54 7.70 -5.15
N LYS A 234 6.27 8.03 -6.42
CA LYS A 234 7.33 8.30 -7.41
C LYS A 234 8.25 9.45 -6.99
N SER A 235 7.70 10.47 -6.31
CA SER A 235 8.45 11.58 -5.73
C SER A 235 9.49 11.14 -4.69
N ILE A 236 9.26 10.00 -4.05
CA ILE A 236 10.14 9.38 -3.05
C ILE A 236 11.11 8.40 -3.71
N SER A 237 10.60 7.45 -4.50
CA SER A 237 11.44 6.43 -5.13
C SER A 237 12.41 6.99 -6.18
N LYS A 238 12.06 8.13 -6.81
CA LYS A 238 12.80 8.76 -7.92
C LYS A 238 13.05 7.81 -9.10
N ARG A 239 12.27 6.73 -9.23
CA ARG A 239 12.39 5.73 -10.28
C ARG A 239 11.21 5.78 -11.23
N GLU A 240 11.45 5.52 -12.50
CA GLU A 240 10.38 5.38 -13.51
C GLU A 240 9.60 4.08 -13.30
N THR A 241 10.29 2.99 -12.99
CA THR A 241 9.67 1.71 -12.63
C THR A 241 8.99 1.83 -11.26
N PRO A 242 7.75 1.38 -11.11
CA PRO A 242 7.08 1.31 -9.81
C PRO A 242 7.93 0.60 -8.77
N VAL A 243 8.04 1.20 -7.60
CA VAL A 243 8.75 0.62 -6.45
C VAL A 243 7.75 0.31 -5.37
N PHE A 244 7.84 -0.88 -4.83
CA PHE A 244 7.05 -1.30 -3.69
C PHE A 244 7.93 -1.45 -2.46
N ILE A 245 7.36 -1.14 -1.31
CA ILE A 245 7.95 -1.41 0.00
C ILE A 245 7.17 -2.53 0.66
N ALA A 246 7.87 -3.49 1.21
CA ALA A 246 7.32 -4.56 2.04
C ALA A 246 7.90 -4.50 3.45
N VAL A 247 7.14 -4.95 4.43
CA VAL A 247 7.60 -5.03 5.81
C VAL A 247 7.70 -6.49 6.25
N ARG A 248 8.80 -6.81 6.93
CA ARG A 248 9.01 -8.10 7.59
C ARG A 248 9.43 -7.92 9.03
N ALA A 249 8.86 -8.71 9.92
CA ALA A 249 9.31 -8.83 11.28
C ALA A 249 10.57 -9.72 11.34
N LEU A 250 11.65 -9.23 11.93
CA LEU A 250 12.89 -9.98 12.15
C LEU A 250 12.90 -10.59 13.53
N GLY A 251 13.53 -11.76 13.67
CA GLY A 251 13.65 -12.45 14.97
C GLY A 251 12.67 -13.61 15.16
N GLY A 252 12.14 -14.14 14.07
CA GLY A 252 11.56 -15.49 13.97
C GLY A 252 10.17 -15.70 14.52
N ASN A 253 9.74 -15.07 15.54
CA ASN A 253 8.34 -14.95 15.92
C ASN A 253 8.18 -14.04 17.14
N MET A 254 7.03 -13.41 17.19
CA MET A 254 6.60 -12.50 18.24
C MET A 254 6.56 -13.10 19.65
N LYS A 255 6.58 -14.42 19.79
CA LYS A 255 6.72 -15.08 21.11
C LYS A 255 8.09 -14.82 21.71
N GLY A 256 9.15 -14.71 20.91
CA GLY A 256 10.50 -14.36 21.35
C GLY A 256 10.57 -12.93 21.88
N TRP A 257 9.98 -11.97 21.17
CA TRP A 257 9.95 -10.57 21.60
C TRP A 257 9.24 -10.37 22.94
N ARG A 258 8.12 -11.08 23.16
CA ARG A 258 7.36 -11.01 24.41
C ARG A 258 8.10 -11.63 25.61
N LYS A 259 8.99 -12.59 25.36
CA LYS A 259 9.69 -13.28 26.44
C LYS A 259 10.91 -12.51 26.94
N ASP A 260 11.59 -11.82 26.05
CA ASP A 260 12.82 -11.12 26.37
C ASP A 260 13.02 -9.90 25.45
N PRO A 261 12.21 -8.85 25.60
CA PRO A 261 12.29 -7.67 24.74
C PRO A 261 13.59 -6.88 24.92
N ALA A 262 14.25 -7.01 26.09
CA ALA A 262 15.48 -6.29 26.38
C ALA A 262 16.66 -6.83 25.55
N ASN A 263 16.78 -8.15 25.43
CA ASN A 263 17.86 -8.81 24.69
C ASN A 263 17.46 -9.14 23.23
N ASN A 264 16.17 -9.11 22.93
CA ASN A 264 15.64 -9.36 21.59
C ASN A 264 14.60 -8.31 21.20
N PRO A 265 15.01 -7.04 21.01
CA PRO A 265 14.07 -5.97 20.67
C PRO A 265 13.40 -6.25 19.31
N PRO A 266 12.13 -5.88 19.15
CA PRO A 266 11.45 -6.00 17.88
C PRO A 266 12.21 -5.24 16.79
N ARG A 267 12.45 -5.91 15.68
CA ARG A 267 13.07 -5.30 14.51
C ARG A 267 12.19 -5.51 13.29
N LEU A 268 12.00 -4.47 12.54
CA LEU A 268 11.32 -4.52 11.25
C LEU A 268 12.36 -4.33 10.16
N ARG A 269 12.29 -5.15 9.15
CA ARG A 269 13.01 -4.94 7.90
C ARG A 269 12.03 -4.38 6.88
N LEU A 270 12.39 -3.25 6.30
CA LEU A 270 11.73 -2.70 5.13
C LEU A 270 12.52 -3.14 3.90
N GLU A 271 11.85 -3.80 2.98
CA GLU A 271 12.43 -4.31 1.74
C GLU A 271 11.81 -3.57 0.57
N PHE A 272 12.62 -3.18 -0.40
CA PHE A 272 12.19 -2.44 -1.58
C PHE A 272 12.30 -3.31 -2.81
N TYR A 273 11.27 -3.26 -3.65
CA TYR A 273 11.18 -4.06 -4.87
C TYR A 273 10.78 -3.19 -6.05
N ALA A 274 11.57 -3.23 -7.13
CA ALA A 274 11.13 -2.72 -8.41
C ALA A 274 10.16 -3.72 -9.05
N PHE A 275 9.09 -3.24 -9.67
CA PHE A 275 8.07 -4.05 -10.31
C PHE A 275 7.93 -3.70 -11.79
N ASP A 276 8.11 -4.66 -12.68
CA ASP A 276 8.04 -4.48 -14.14
C ASP A 276 6.71 -4.93 -14.77
N GLY A 277 5.69 -5.16 -13.96
CA GLY A 277 4.39 -5.72 -14.38
C GLY A 277 4.32 -7.25 -14.35
N ALA A 278 5.43 -7.93 -14.03
CA ALA A 278 5.50 -9.39 -13.98
C ALA A 278 6.32 -9.92 -12.81
N LEU A 279 7.41 -9.25 -12.47
CA LEU A 279 8.41 -9.69 -11.51
C LEU A 279 8.72 -8.57 -10.51
N PHE A 280 8.88 -8.95 -9.25
CA PHE A 280 9.45 -8.09 -8.21
C PHE A 280 10.94 -8.38 -8.08
N THR A 281 11.76 -7.37 -8.34
CA THR A 281 13.22 -7.44 -8.18
C THR A 281 13.61 -6.72 -6.90
N ASP A 282 14.28 -7.42 -5.98
CA ASP A 282 14.79 -6.82 -4.74
C ASP A 282 15.85 -5.76 -5.06
N ILE A 283 15.64 -4.55 -4.58
CA ILE A 283 16.52 -3.39 -4.72
C ILE A 283 16.92 -2.81 -3.36
N THR A 284 16.73 -3.59 -2.30
CA THR A 284 17.09 -3.22 -0.93
C THR A 284 18.62 -3.20 -0.78
N GLU A 285 19.16 -2.13 -0.20
CA GLU A 285 20.61 -1.98 0.09
C GLU A 285 20.95 -2.40 1.52
#